data_e2eb67c59e145201d8cdb73ae0f8b4e4
#
_entry.id   e2eb67c59e145201d8cdb73ae0f8b4e4
#
_cell.length_a   1.000
_cell.length_b   1.000
_cell.length_c   1.000
_cell.angle_alpha   90.00
_cell.angle_beta   90.00
_cell.angle_gamma   90.00
#
_symmetry.space_group_name_H-M   'P 1'
#
loop_
_entity.id
_entity.type
_entity.pdbx_description
1 polymer ?
#
loop_
_entity_poly.entity_id
_entity_poly.type
_entity_poly.pdbx_seq_one_letter_code
_entity_poly.pdbx_strand_id
1 'polypeptide(L)'
;MSKFLTVFCGLLLFASSLYAQDNKVYIGDNDTIRYSYTPLQTDSIPASQPSDTLAAAPKKKSFWRRLIDYFGESSTDKTFEKKIDFTFIGGPSYSKDTQFSLAVMAAGLYRLDRTDSLTPPSDITAFITGGTTGFYMVGINGNNIFSHNRHRISYKLSFYSQPTDYWGIGYSAGANNPKGSYVEKRYDVDVRYLYQVVPNMFIGASVNFRNSRGIKFTRPEYIEGQNPENTTTGIGAIVEYDTRDFIPNPYKGLYLSLKGTWRPDFLGSNAKSLWQAIFTANSYHRVWKGGIVATELYGEFNASGTPWLMKARLGGSKRMRGYYEGQYNDNDMITLQVELRQNIWRRIGCVVWGGAGNVFPSFEKFKWGYTLPNYGIGLRWEFKKRINIRVDYGFGKHTSGFLFNINEAF
;
A
#
# COMPACT_ATOMS: atom_id res chain seq x y z
N MET A 1 -11.67 19.46 -17.53
CA MET A 1 -11.13 20.04 -16.27
C MET A 1 -12.21 20.59 -15.34
N SER A 2 -13.16 21.42 -15.81
CA SER A 2 -14.16 22.04 -14.91
C SER A 2 -15.08 21.02 -14.20
N LYS A 3 -15.57 19.98 -14.89
CA LYS A 3 -16.43 18.93 -14.31
C LYS A 3 -15.72 18.05 -13.27
N PHE A 4 -14.40 17.86 -13.42
CA PHE A 4 -13.59 17.12 -12.45
C PHE A 4 -13.42 17.89 -11.13
N LEU A 5 -13.19 19.19 -11.25
CA LEU A 5 -13.10 20.07 -10.08
C LEU A 5 -14.43 20.14 -9.30
N THR A 6 -15.57 20.12 -10.01
CA THR A 6 -16.91 20.13 -9.40
C THR A 6 -17.20 18.84 -8.62
N VAL A 7 -16.82 17.67 -9.15
CA VAL A 7 -16.96 16.38 -8.46
C VAL A 7 -16.05 16.31 -7.24
N PHE A 8 -14.81 16.81 -7.35
CA PHE A 8 -13.86 16.86 -6.25
C PHE A 8 -14.32 17.82 -5.12
N CYS A 9 -14.80 19.01 -5.47
CA CYS A 9 -15.40 19.91 -4.49
C CYS A 9 -16.65 19.32 -3.84
N GLY A 10 -17.48 18.59 -4.59
CA GLY A 10 -18.66 17.88 -4.06
C GLY A 10 -18.28 16.78 -3.06
N LEU A 11 -17.21 16.02 -3.32
CA LEU A 11 -16.70 14.98 -2.42
C LEU A 11 -16.08 15.58 -1.14
N LEU A 12 -15.38 16.72 -1.23
CA LEU A 12 -14.87 17.44 -0.07
C LEU A 12 -16.00 18.01 0.80
N LEU A 13 -17.07 18.53 0.19
CA LEU A 13 -18.28 19.02 0.90
C LEU A 13 -19.05 17.86 1.53
N PHE A 14 -19.12 16.70 0.88
CA PHE A 14 -19.75 15.51 1.44
C PHE A 14 -18.94 14.94 2.63
N ALA A 15 -17.61 14.92 2.53
CA ALA A 15 -16.74 14.55 3.65
C ALA A 15 -16.87 15.54 4.83
N SER A 16 -17.00 16.84 4.57
CA SER A 16 -17.20 17.85 5.62
C SER A 16 -18.59 17.75 6.27
N SER A 17 -19.62 17.37 5.53
CA SER A 17 -20.98 17.18 6.08
C SER A 17 -21.09 15.93 6.97
N LEU A 18 -20.36 14.85 6.65
CA LEU A 18 -20.24 13.67 7.51
C LEU A 18 -19.48 13.98 8.81
N TYR A 19 -18.49 14.88 8.74
CA TYR A 19 -17.74 15.32 9.93
C TYR A 19 -18.54 16.24 10.83
N ALA A 20 -19.50 17.02 10.27
CA ALA A 20 -20.34 17.93 11.03
C ALA A 20 -21.48 17.22 11.80
N GLN A 21 -21.85 15.99 11.43
CA GLN A 21 -22.89 15.24 12.13
C GLN A 21 -22.40 14.50 13.37
N ASP A 22 -21.10 14.27 13.52
CA ASP A 22 -20.54 13.55 14.68
C ASP A 22 -20.06 14.46 15.82
N ASN A 23 -20.15 15.80 15.65
CA ASN A 23 -19.83 16.77 16.70
C ASN A 23 -21.02 17.08 17.61
N LYS A 24 -21.64 16.10 18.21
CA LYS A 24 -22.33 16.30 19.48
C LYS A 24 -21.31 16.27 20.61
N VAL A 25 -20.91 17.48 21.01
CA VAL A 25 -20.07 17.75 22.17
C VAL A 25 -20.72 17.14 23.41
N TYR A 26 -20.19 16.02 23.89
CA TYR A 26 -20.31 15.67 25.29
C TYR A 26 -19.16 16.36 26.02
N ILE A 27 -19.49 17.46 26.69
CA ILE A 27 -18.64 18.08 27.72
C ILE A 27 -18.73 17.16 28.93
N GLY A 28 -17.68 16.43 29.18
CA GLY A 28 -17.54 15.57 30.35
C GLY A 28 -16.10 15.04 30.41
N ASP A 29 -15.31 15.69 31.26
CA ASP A 29 -14.05 15.27 31.89
C ASP A 29 -12.91 14.64 31.07
N ASN A 30 -11.85 15.46 30.93
CA ASN A 30 -10.42 15.10 30.99
C ASN A 30 -10.04 13.66 30.59
N ASP A 31 -9.92 13.41 29.31
CA ASP A 31 -9.05 12.36 28.80
C ASP A 31 -8.10 12.88 27.73
N THR A 32 -7.16 13.70 28.17
CA THR A 32 -5.86 13.80 27.52
C THR A 32 -5.21 12.43 27.67
N ILE A 33 -5.09 11.68 26.57
CA ILE A 33 -4.23 10.48 26.55
C ILE A 33 -2.79 10.96 26.71
N ARG A 34 -2.41 11.18 27.95
CA ARG A 34 -1.00 11.21 28.35
C ARG A 34 -0.54 9.76 28.32
N TYR A 35 0.43 9.46 27.49
CA TYR A 35 1.26 8.29 27.68
C TYR A 35 2.05 8.54 28.98
N SER A 36 1.48 8.17 30.13
CA SER A 36 2.20 8.16 31.39
C SER A 36 3.14 6.95 31.35
N TYR A 37 4.40 7.23 31.12
CA TYR A 37 5.47 6.36 31.58
C TYR A 37 5.40 6.37 33.11
N THR A 38 4.88 5.31 33.70
CA THR A 38 5.07 5.06 35.14
C THR A 38 6.44 4.37 35.24
N PRO A 39 7.45 5.02 35.83
CA PRO A 39 8.67 4.32 36.21
C PRO A 39 8.26 3.22 37.18
N LEU A 40 8.70 1.99 36.94
CA LEU A 40 8.60 0.93 37.94
C LEU A 40 9.26 1.43 39.21
N GLN A 41 8.46 1.66 40.25
CA GLN A 41 8.98 1.83 41.59
C GLN A 41 9.73 0.56 41.93
N THR A 42 11.01 0.71 42.18
CA THR A 42 11.84 -0.31 42.83
C THR A 42 11.38 -0.40 44.28
N ASP A 43 10.43 -1.28 44.55
CA ASP A 43 10.18 -1.72 45.91
C ASP A 43 11.42 -2.46 46.40
N SER A 44 12.03 -1.91 47.44
CA SER A 44 13.14 -2.50 48.15
C SER A 44 12.72 -3.87 48.74
N ILE A 45 13.16 -4.94 48.10
CA ILE A 45 13.03 -6.30 48.63
C ILE A 45 14.02 -6.48 49.80
N PRO A 46 13.58 -6.94 50.99
CA PRO A 46 14.50 -7.25 52.06
C PRO A 46 15.44 -8.38 51.66
N ALA A 47 16.71 -8.23 51.98
CA ALA A 47 17.72 -9.24 51.74
C ALA A 47 17.36 -10.55 52.47
N SER A 48 16.92 -11.56 51.73
CA SER A 48 16.86 -12.94 52.19
C SER A 48 18.09 -13.72 51.71
N GLN A 49 18.63 -14.49 52.65
CA GLN A 49 19.87 -15.29 52.53
C GLN A 49 19.96 -16.18 51.29
N PRO A 50 21.17 -16.47 50.83
CA PRO A 50 21.37 -17.35 49.64
C PRO A 50 21.04 -18.80 50.01
N SER A 51 19.99 -19.34 49.46
CA SER A 51 19.78 -20.78 49.36
C SER A 51 20.51 -21.27 48.10
N ASP A 52 21.50 -22.11 48.28
CA ASP A 52 22.18 -22.89 47.23
C ASP A 52 21.17 -23.79 46.51
N THR A 53 20.56 -23.27 45.48
CA THR A 53 19.83 -24.05 44.51
C THR A 53 20.66 -24.00 43.24
N LEU A 54 21.30 -25.10 42.85
CA LEU A 54 21.98 -25.31 41.59
C LEU A 54 21.08 -24.83 40.47
N ALA A 55 21.44 -23.70 39.82
CA ALA A 55 20.75 -23.14 38.70
C ALA A 55 20.81 -24.15 37.54
N ALA A 56 19.69 -24.77 37.24
CA ALA A 56 19.54 -25.64 36.07
C ALA A 56 19.94 -24.84 34.83
N ALA A 57 20.87 -25.37 34.03
CA ALA A 57 21.33 -24.76 32.80
C ALA A 57 20.11 -24.34 31.92
N PRO A 58 20.09 -23.12 31.35
CA PRO A 58 18.94 -22.64 30.59
C PRO A 58 18.68 -23.58 29.41
N LYS A 59 17.54 -24.25 29.41
CA LYS A 59 17.10 -25.12 28.30
C LYS A 59 17.14 -24.30 27.01
N LYS A 60 17.89 -24.78 26.01
CA LYS A 60 17.96 -24.16 24.68
C LYS A 60 16.54 -23.95 24.15
N LYS A 61 16.12 -22.68 23.98
CA LYS A 61 14.80 -22.35 23.42
C LYS A 61 14.68 -22.96 22.03
N SER A 62 13.56 -23.58 21.72
CA SER A 62 13.22 -24.09 20.38
C SER A 62 13.38 -22.97 19.35
N PHE A 63 13.76 -23.31 18.09
CA PHE A 63 13.84 -22.38 16.96
C PHE A 63 12.56 -21.54 16.83
N TRP A 64 11.39 -22.16 16.91
CA TRP A 64 10.09 -21.49 16.85
C TRP A 64 9.88 -20.49 17.99
N ARG A 65 10.34 -20.81 19.18
CA ARG A 65 10.23 -19.91 20.34
C ARG A 65 11.16 -18.72 20.19
N ARG A 66 12.37 -18.92 19.65
CA ARG A 66 13.30 -17.81 19.33
C ARG A 66 12.72 -16.88 18.25
N LEU A 67 12.06 -17.46 17.25
CA LEU A 67 11.41 -16.70 16.18
C LEU A 67 10.24 -15.86 16.72
N ILE A 68 9.40 -16.44 17.58
CA ILE A 68 8.28 -15.72 18.23
C ILE A 68 8.81 -14.63 19.16
N ASP A 69 9.84 -14.90 19.95
CA ASP A 69 10.48 -13.93 20.83
C ASP A 69 11.08 -12.77 20.01
N TYR A 70 11.79 -13.06 18.90
CA TYR A 70 12.35 -12.05 17.99
C TYR A 70 11.28 -11.12 17.44
N PHE A 71 10.15 -11.65 16.96
CA PHE A 71 9.04 -10.82 16.49
C PHE A 71 8.30 -10.12 17.63
N GLY A 72 8.25 -10.69 18.82
CA GLY A 72 7.70 -10.06 20.03
C GLY A 72 8.52 -8.85 20.47
N GLU A 73 9.82 -9.00 20.55
CA GLU A 73 10.77 -7.93 20.94
C GLU A 73 10.85 -6.82 19.89
N SER A 74 10.68 -7.14 18.61
CA SER A 74 10.66 -6.14 17.52
C SER A 74 9.45 -5.19 17.58
N SER A 75 8.53 -5.38 18.53
CA SER A 75 7.38 -4.50 18.75
C SER A 75 7.69 -3.26 19.62
N THR A 76 8.86 -3.21 20.24
CA THR A 76 9.30 -2.08 21.08
C THR A 76 10.02 -1.05 20.21
N ASP A 77 9.66 0.22 20.32
CA ASP A 77 10.35 1.33 19.63
C ASP A 77 11.71 1.57 20.30
N LYS A 78 12.78 1.14 19.65
CA LYS A 78 14.18 1.33 20.10
C LYS A 78 14.87 2.51 19.42
N THR A 79 14.14 3.34 18.67
CA THR A 79 14.74 4.45 17.89
C THR A 79 15.24 5.61 18.76
N PHE A 80 14.84 5.65 20.03
CA PHE A 80 15.40 6.59 21.00
C PHE A 80 16.78 6.15 21.53
N GLU A 81 17.02 4.84 21.59
CA GLU A 81 18.26 4.27 22.13
C GLU A 81 19.29 4.04 21.01
N LYS A 82 18.83 3.54 19.86
CA LYS A 82 19.69 3.18 18.70
C LYS A 82 19.65 4.26 17.62
N LYS A 83 20.75 4.39 16.87
CA LYS A 83 20.79 5.27 15.69
C LYS A 83 19.82 4.80 14.62
N ILE A 84 19.84 3.50 14.34
CA ILE A 84 18.92 2.82 13.44
C ILE A 84 18.57 1.47 14.08
N ASP A 85 17.28 1.17 14.18
CA ASP A 85 16.80 -0.13 14.66
C ASP A 85 16.47 -1.00 13.44
N PHE A 86 17.37 -1.93 13.11
CA PHE A 86 17.21 -2.82 11.96
C PHE A 86 16.41 -4.06 12.31
N THR A 87 15.50 -4.42 11.41
CA THR A 87 14.73 -5.66 11.45
C THR A 87 14.85 -6.37 10.11
N PHE A 88 15.23 -7.64 10.12
CA PHE A 88 15.22 -8.47 8.93
C PHE A 88 13.93 -9.27 8.89
N ILE A 89 13.24 -9.21 7.76
CA ILE A 89 11.98 -9.89 7.54
C ILE A 89 12.13 -10.66 6.23
N GLY A 90 11.80 -11.95 6.26
CA GLY A 90 11.73 -12.77 5.07
C GLY A 90 10.51 -13.66 5.12
N GLY A 91 9.94 -13.96 3.96
CA GLY A 91 8.79 -14.83 3.91
C GLY A 91 8.34 -15.14 2.49
N PRO A 92 7.58 -16.25 2.36
CA PRO A 92 6.95 -16.59 1.11
C PRO A 92 5.82 -15.59 0.81
N SER A 93 5.52 -15.42 -0.48
CA SER A 93 4.32 -14.77 -0.98
C SER A 93 3.77 -15.55 -2.16
N TYR A 94 2.49 -15.38 -2.43
CA TYR A 94 1.84 -15.98 -3.58
C TYR A 94 0.82 -15.01 -4.15
N SER A 95 0.84 -14.86 -5.46
CA SER A 95 -0.18 -14.17 -6.22
C SER A 95 -0.37 -14.85 -7.58
N LYS A 96 -1.50 -14.56 -8.23
CA LYS A 96 -1.77 -15.08 -9.57
C LYS A 96 -0.71 -14.61 -10.59
N ASP A 97 -0.17 -13.42 -10.37
CA ASP A 97 0.77 -12.75 -11.29
C ASP A 97 2.21 -13.27 -11.15
N THR A 98 2.68 -13.47 -9.91
CA THR A 98 4.07 -13.85 -9.63
C THR A 98 4.23 -15.31 -9.23
N GLN A 99 3.12 -16.04 -9.04
CA GLN A 99 3.09 -17.38 -8.47
C GLN A 99 3.78 -17.41 -7.10
N PHE A 100 4.43 -18.50 -6.75
CA PHE A 100 5.18 -18.58 -5.51
C PHE A 100 6.46 -17.74 -5.60
N SER A 101 6.65 -16.88 -4.60
CA SER A 101 7.80 -15.98 -4.49
C SER A 101 8.35 -15.97 -3.08
N LEU A 102 9.65 -15.73 -2.93
CA LEU A 102 10.31 -15.51 -1.66
C LEU A 102 10.82 -14.07 -1.63
N ALA A 103 10.48 -13.34 -0.58
CA ALA A 103 10.97 -12.00 -0.32
C ALA A 103 11.86 -11.97 0.90
N VAL A 104 12.93 -11.18 0.84
CA VAL A 104 13.77 -10.82 1.98
C VAL A 104 13.90 -9.31 2.01
N MET A 105 13.71 -8.72 3.18
CA MET A 105 13.84 -7.28 3.38
C MET A 105 14.60 -6.96 4.67
N ALA A 106 15.37 -5.88 4.61
CA ALA A 106 16.00 -5.23 5.75
C ALA A 106 15.30 -3.88 5.96
N ALA A 107 14.56 -3.77 7.05
CA ALA A 107 13.87 -2.53 7.43
C ALA A 107 14.61 -1.87 8.59
N GLY A 108 14.91 -0.59 8.48
CA GLY A 108 15.51 0.24 9.52
C GLY A 108 14.55 1.34 9.95
N LEU A 109 14.35 1.50 11.24
CA LEU A 109 13.63 2.62 11.83
C LEU A 109 14.63 3.57 12.49
N TYR A 110 14.45 4.86 12.33
CA TYR A 110 15.32 5.88 12.93
C TYR A 110 14.57 7.19 13.15
N ARG A 111 15.12 8.04 14.02
CA ARG A 111 14.60 9.39 14.26
C ARG A 111 15.62 10.42 13.80
N LEU A 112 15.17 11.38 13.01
CA LEU A 112 15.98 12.54 12.62
C LEU A 112 16.15 13.50 13.80
N ASP A 113 15.10 13.60 14.64
CA ASP A 113 15.13 14.35 15.90
C ASP A 113 14.69 13.41 17.04
N ARG A 114 15.60 13.10 17.97
CA ARG A 114 15.32 12.21 19.09
C ARG A 114 14.68 12.93 20.28
N THR A 115 14.64 14.25 20.26
CA THR A 115 13.99 15.06 21.30
C THR A 115 12.48 15.14 21.05
N ASP A 116 12.04 14.94 19.81
CA ASP A 116 10.62 14.93 19.42
C ASP A 116 10.02 13.52 19.58
N SER A 117 9.34 13.30 20.69
CA SER A 117 8.66 12.03 20.98
C SER A 117 7.30 11.87 20.27
N LEU A 118 6.74 12.94 19.73
CA LEU A 118 5.43 12.95 19.08
C LEU A 118 5.51 12.59 17.60
N THR A 119 6.61 12.92 16.94
CA THR A 119 6.82 12.60 15.54
C THR A 119 7.07 11.10 15.36
N PRO A 120 6.40 10.42 14.42
CA PRO A 120 6.69 9.03 14.08
C PRO A 120 8.15 8.85 13.62
N PRO A 121 8.75 7.67 13.83
CA PRO A 121 10.09 7.40 13.30
C PRO A 121 10.09 7.40 11.76
N SER A 122 11.20 7.81 11.19
CA SER A 122 11.54 7.64 9.78
C SER A 122 11.87 6.17 9.51
N ASP A 123 11.71 5.72 8.27
CA ASP A 123 12.02 4.36 7.86
C ASP A 123 12.84 4.29 6.57
N ILE A 124 13.60 3.22 6.46
CA ILE A 124 14.25 2.80 5.22
C ILE A 124 14.12 1.29 5.08
N THR A 125 13.76 0.82 3.91
CA THR A 125 13.63 -0.62 3.64
C THR A 125 14.33 -0.95 2.33
N ALA A 126 15.29 -1.87 2.38
CA ALA A 126 15.85 -2.52 1.21
C ALA A 126 15.23 -3.92 1.07
N PHE A 127 14.87 -4.32 -0.14
CA PHE A 127 14.22 -5.60 -0.38
C PHE A 127 14.68 -6.26 -1.67
N ILE A 128 14.65 -7.60 -1.64
CA ILE A 128 14.81 -8.44 -2.81
C ILE A 128 13.71 -9.50 -2.81
N THR A 129 13.15 -9.77 -3.98
CA THR A 129 12.12 -10.79 -4.16
C THR A 129 12.46 -11.62 -5.40
N GLY A 130 12.30 -12.93 -5.32
CA GLY A 130 12.42 -13.83 -6.45
C GLY A 130 11.24 -14.80 -6.49
N GLY A 131 10.76 -15.15 -7.68
CA GLY A 131 9.61 -16.02 -7.88
C GLY A 131 9.86 -17.16 -8.86
N THR A 132 9.05 -18.20 -8.75
CA THR A 132 9.15 -19.44 -9.55
C THR A 132 8.86 -19.21 -11.04
N THR A 133 8.19 -18.11 -11.39
CA THR A 133 7.95 -17.71 -12.79
C THR A 133 9.16 -17.08 -13.46
N GLY A 134 10.28 -16.87 -12.75
CA GLY A 134 11.39 -16.03 -13.20
C GLY A 134 11.19 -14.54 -12.87
N PHE A 135 10.19 -14.21 -12.06
CA PHE A 135 10.04 -12.89 -11.47
C PHE A 135 11.19 -12.60 -10.51
N TYR A 136 11.77 -11.43 -10.61
CA TYR A 136 12.63 -10.88 -9.57
C TYR A 136 12.47 -9.37 -9.47
N MET A 137 12.61 -8.87 -8.24
CA MET A 137 12.52 -7.45 -7.93
C MET A 137 13.54 -7.11 -6.84
N VAL A 138 14.20 -5.97 -7.01
CA VAL A 138 15.07 -5.38 -5.98
C VAL A 138 14.75 -3.91 -5.84
N GLY A 139 14.81 -3.39 -4.64
CA GLY A 139 14.56 -1.97 -4.44
C GLY A 139 14.86 -1.47 -3.03
N ILE A 140 14.78 -0.15 -2.93
CA ILE A 140 14.89 0.59 -1.68
C ILE A 140 13.74 1.59 -1.64
N ASN A 141 13.07 1.68 -0.52
CA ASN A 141 12.09 2.72 -0.24
C ASN A 141 12.26 3.23 1.18
N GLY A 142 11.82 4.45 1.43
CA GLY A 142 11.85 5.01 2.76
C GLY A 142 11.08 6.30 2.87
N ASN A 143 10.87 6.71 4.13
CA ASN A 143 10.22 7.95 4.50
C ASN A 143 11.06 8.65 5.56
N ASN A 144 11.49 9.85 5.25
CA ASN A 144 12.12 10.77 6.21
C ASN A 144 11.06 11.72 6.75
N ILE A 145 10.78 11.61 8.03
CA ILE A 145 9.81 12.45 8.73
C ILE A 145 10.59 13.39 9.65
N PHE A 146 10.49 14.68 9.38
CA PHE A 146 11.19 15.72 10.13
C PHE A 146 10.36 16.17 11.35
N SER A 147 11.01 16.87 12.27
CA SER A 147 10.42 17.33 13.52
C SER A 147 9.03 17.95 13.35
N HIS A 148 8.14 17.66 14.30
CA HIS A 148 6.73 18.08 14.28
C HIS A 148 5.94 17.60 13.08
N ASN A 149 6.46 16.61 12.34
CA ASN A 149 5.82 16.03 11.15
C ASN A 149 5.48 17.06 10.05
N ARG A 150 6.17 18.21 10.03
CA ARG A 150 5.90 19.28 9.06
C ARG A 150 6.42 18.99 7.66
N HIS A 151 7.54 18.29 7.57
CA HIS A 151 8.18 17.95 6.31
C HIS A 151 8.33 16.44 6.21
N ARG A 152 7.98 15.88 5.05
CA ARG A 152 8.16 14.47 4.74
C ARG A 152 8.84 14.33 3.39
N ILE A 153 9.88 13.49 3.32
CA ILE A 153 10.49 13.09 2.06
C ILE A 153 10.35 11.59 1.93
N SER A 154 9.60 11.14 0.92
CA SER A 154 9.46 9.72 0.61
C SER A 154 10.19 9.43 -0.69
N TYR A 155 10.85 8.28 -0.75
CA TYR A 155 11.55 7.84 -1.95
C TYR A 155 11.35 6.35 -2.20
N LYS A 156 11.32 5.98 -3.47
CA LYS A 156 11.26 4.61 -3.94
C LYS A 156 12.15 4.46 -5.16
N LEU A 157 13.08 3.52 -5.08
CA LEU A 157 13.89 3.08 -6.21
C LEU A 157 13.65 1.60 -6.36
N SER A 158 13.29 1.13 -7.53
CA SER A 158 13.09 -0.30 -7.76
C SER A 158 13.42 -0.69 -9.19
N PHE A 159 13.91 -1.91 -9.31
CA PHE A 159 14.05 -2.61 -10.56
C PHE A 159 13.33 -3.95 -10.47
N TYR A 160 12.58 -4.33 -11.50
CA TYR A 160 12.06 -5.67 -11.61
C TYR A 160 12.10 -6.21 -13.05
N SER A 161 12.10 -7.53 -13.13
CA SER A 161 11.86 -8.28 -14.34
C SER A 161 10.77 -9.30 -14.06
N GLN A 162 9.66 -9.18 -14.77
CA GLN A 162 8.46 -9.98 -14.51
C GLN A 162 7.91 -10.56 -15.80
N PRO A 163 7.84 -11.89 -15.92
CA PRO A 163 6.96 -12.53 -16.91
C PRO A 163 5.52 -12.14 -16.61
N THR A 164 4.85 -11.57 -17.62
CA THR A 164 3.53 -10.97 -17.49
C THR A 164 2.62 -11.53 -18.56
N ASP A 165 1.45 -11.99 -18.17
CA ASP A 165 0.39 -12.36 -19.09
C ASP A 165 -0.31 -11.11 -19.61
N TYR A 166 -0.76 -11.13 -20.87
CA TYR A 166 -1.34 -9.96 -21.51
C TYR A 166 -2.39 -10.36 -22.56
N TRP A 167 -3.48 -9.62 -22.63
CA TRP A 167 -4.63 -9.89 -23.51
C TRP A 167 -4.87 -8.78 -24.53
N GLY A 168 -4.08 -7.71 -24.50
CA GLY A 168 -4.28 -6.50 -25.32
C GLY A 168 -4.87 -5.36 -24.52
N ILE A 169 -5.31 -4.31 -25.21
CA ILE A 169 -5.77 -3.06 -24.62
C ILE A 169 -7.31 -3.03 -24.56
N GLY A 170 -7.86 -2.59 -23.43
CA GLY A 170 -9.27 -2.38 -23.20
C GLY A 170 -10.03 -3.58 -22.63
N TYR A 171 -11.25 -3.32 -22.16
CA TYR A 171 -12.13 -4.33 -21.60
C TYR A 171 -12.39 -5.51 -22.56
N SER A 172 -12.71 -5.21 -23.83
CA SER A 172 -13.06 -6.24 -24.83
C SER A 172 -11.90 -7.18 -25.11
N ALA A 173 -10.67 -6.67 -25.14
CA ALA A 173 -9.47 -7.47 -25.31
C ALA A 173 -9.27 -8.40 -24.10
N GLY A 174 -9.34 -7.85 -22.87
CA GLY A 174 -9.24 -8.64 -21.63
C GLY A 174 -10.30 -9.71 -21.47
N ALA A 175 -11.50 -9.51 -22.05
CA ALA A 175 -12.62 -10.45 -21.95
C ALA A 175 -12.57 -11.57 -23.01
N ASN A 176 -12.12 -11.28 -24.23
CA ASN A 176 -12.33 -12.16 -25.40
C ASN A 176 -11.05 -12.73 -26.00
N ASN A 177 -9.91 -12.04 -25.84
CA ASN A 177 -8.68 -12.49 -26.46
C ASN A 177 -8.06 -13.67 -25.70
N PRO A 178 -7.44 -14.60 -26.41
CA PRO A 178 -6.60 -15.61 -25.80
C PRO A 178 -5.38 -14.94 -25.13
N LYS A 179 -4.90 -15.60 -24.10
CA LYS A 179 -3.74 -15.13 -23.34
C LYS A 179 -2.47 -15.10 -24.19
N GLY A 180 -1.80 -13.97 -24.20
CA GLY A 180 -0.41 -13.80 -24.61
C GLY A 180 0.50 -13.58 -23.39
N SER A 181 1.78 -13.43 -23.63
CA SER A 181 2.75 -13.13 -22.58
C SER A 181 3.93 -12.32 -23.12
N TYR A 182 4.58 -11.61 -22.21
CA TYR A 182 5.86 -10.91 -22.43
C TYR A 182 6.64 -10.85 -21.12
N VAL A 183 7.89 -10.44 -21.18
CA VAL A 183 8.67 -10.14 -19.95
C VAL A 183 8.79 -8.63 -19.83
N GLU A 184 8.27 -8.07 -18.76
CA GLU A 184 8.42 -6.66 -18.43
C GLU A 184 9.68 -6.43 -17.60
N LYS A 185 10.56 -5.55 -18.08
CA LYS A 185 11.67 -5.00 -17.31
C LYS A 185 11.36 -3.55 -17.00
N ARG A 186 11.46 -3.15 -15.71
CA ARG A 186 11.11 -1.78 -15.31
C ARG A 186 12.09 -1.25 -14.27
N TYR A 187 12.49 0.00 -14.48
CA TYR A 187 13.19 0.85 -13.51
C TYR A 187 12.24 1.96 -13.09
N ASP A 188 11.99 2.07 -11.80
CA ASP A 188 11.17 3.13 -11.22
C ASP A 188 11.98 3.91 -10.18
N VAL A 189 11.98 5.24 -10.30
CA VAL A 189 12.43 6.18 -9.28
C VAL A 189 11.27 7.13 -9.00
N ASP A 190 10.83 7.24 -7.77
CA ASP A 190 9.81 8.19 -7.32
C ASP A 190 10.31 8.86 -6.04
N VAL A 191 10.41 10.18 -6.06
CA VAL A 191 10.78 11.01 -4.91
C VAL A 191 9.65 12.00 -4.68
N ARG A 192 9.17 12.07 -3.45
CA ARG A 192 8.09 12.96 -3.04
C ARG A 192 8.50 13.80 -1.85
N TYR A 193 8.17 15.06 -1.89
CA TYR A 193 8.26 15.98 -0.77
C TYR A 193 6.87 16.47 -0.40
N LEU A 194 6.54 16.41 0.87
CA LEU A 194 5.25 16.86 1.42
C LEU A 194 5.52 17.86 2.56
N TYR A 195 4.74 18.93 2.56
CA TYR A 195 4.72 19.95 3.60
C TYR A 195 3.33 19.99 4.25
N GLN A 196 3.29 19.94 5.57
CA GLN A 196 2.06 20.04 6.34
C GLN A 196 1.61 21.51 6.44
N VAL A 197 0.53 21.85 5.76
CA VAL A 197 -0.03 23.23 5.74
C VAL A 197 -0.94 23.49 6.93
N VAL A 198 -1.74 22.50 7.29
CA VAL A 198 -2.56 22.48 8.51
C VAL A 198 -2.52 21.06 9.09
N PRO A 199 -2.95 20.81 10.33
CA PRO A 199 -2.96 19.46 10.89
C PRO A 199 -3.60 18.43 9.93
N ASN A 200 -2.89 17.33 9.71
CA ASN A 200 -3.29 16.21 8.84
C ASN A 200 -3.39 16.52 7.34
N MET A 201 -3.17 17.75 6.90
CA MET A 201 -3.22 18.12 5.48
C MET A 201 -1.83 18.47 4.96
N PHE A 202 -1.44 17.82 3.87
CA PHE A 202 -0.14 17.97 3.23
C PHE A 202 -0.31 18.40 1.79
N ILE A 203 0.55 19.29 1.35
CA ILE A 203 0.76 19.61 -0.06
C ILE A 203 2.20 19.30 -0.44
N GLY A 204 2.44 18.97 -1.68
CA GLY A 204 3.81 18.66 -2.07
C GLY A 204 4.02 18.46 -3.54
N ALA A 205 5.25 18.09 -3.84
CA ALA A 205 5.71 17.82 -5.20
C ALA A 205 6.33 16.43 -5.30
N SER A 206 6.37 15.88 -6.50
CA SER A 206 7.08 14.65 -6.79
C SER A 206 7.87 14.76 -8.09
N VAL A 207 8.97 14.02 -8.14
CA VAL A 207 9.72 13.75 -9.37
C VAL A 207 9.76 12.24 -9.53
N ASN A 208 9.40 11.76 -10.70
CA ASN A 208 9.47 10.33 -11.01
C ASN A 208 10.17 10.10 -12.35
N PHE A 209 10.94 9.04 -12.39
CA PHE A 209 11.54 8.51 -13.60
C PHE A 209 11.08 7.05 -13.77
N ARG A 210 10.66 6.69 -14.97
CA ARG A 210 10.29 5.32 -15.31
C ARG A 210 10.85 4.96 -16.68
N ASN A 211 11.57 3.85 -16.72
CA ASN A 211 11.87 3.14 -17.95
C ASN A 211 11.21 1.76 -17.87
N SER A 212 10.34 1.43 -18.82
CA SER A 212 9.66 0.14 -18.92
C SER A 212 9.87 -0.44 -20.31
N ARG A 213 10.27 -1.72 -20.36
CA ARG A 213 10.52 -2.43 -21.60
C ARG A 213 9.87 -3.80 -21.62
N GLY A 214 9.05 -4.07 -22.64
CA GLY A 214 8.52 -5.39 -22.94
C GLY A 214 9.45 -6.15 -23.89
N ILE A 215 9.74 -7.39 -23.57
CA ILE A 215 10.55 -8.29 -24.39
C ILE A 215 9.92 -9.69 -24.45
N LYS A 216 10.32 -10.53 -25.41
CA LYS A 216 9.89 -11.92 -25.54
C LYS A 216 8.37 -12.08 -25.68
N PHE A 217 7.76 -11.29 -26.54
CA PHE A 217 6.32 -11.35 -26.81
C PHE A 217 5.93 -12.67 -27.48
N THR A 218 4.86 -13.32 -26.99
CA THR A 218 4.20 -14.43 -27.69
C THR A 218 3.13 -13.94 -28.65
N ARG A 219 2.59 -12.72 -28.43
CA ARG A 219 1.58 -12.06 -29.26
C ARG A 219 1.91 -10.57 -29.41
N PRO A 220 2.86 -10.22 -30.28
CA PRO A 220 3.29 -8.85 -30.47
C PRO A 220 2.18 -7.93 -31.04
N GLU A 221 1.16 -8.49 -31.69
CA GLU A 221 0.00 -7.76 -32.22
C GLU A 221 -0.82 -7.07 -31.10
N TYR A 222 -0.73 -7.54 -29.86
CA TYR A 222 -1.50 -6.98 -28.74
C TYR A 222 -1.03 -5.61 -28.27
N ILE A 223 0.17 -5.20 -28.65
CA ILE A 223 0.64 -3.83 -28.40
C ILE A 223 0.27 -2.84 -29.50
N GLU A 224 -0.50 -3.27 -30.50
CA GLU A 224 -1.05 -2.43 -31.57
C GLU A 224 0.03 -1.58 -32.30
N GLY A 225 1.22 -2.15 -32.54
CA GLY A 225 2.35 -1.46 -33.16
C GLY A 225 3.01 -0.37 -32.31
N GLN A 226 2.64 -0.24 -31.04
CA GLN A 226 3.27 0.72 -30.14
C GLN A 226 4.71 0.31 -29.79
N ASN A 227 5.50 1.28 -29.34
CA ASN A 227 6.88 1.03 -28.93
C ASN A 227 6.91 0.06 -27.73
N PRO A 228 7.71 -1.03 -27.79
CA PRO A 228 7.88 -1.95 -26.68
C PRO A 228 8.66 -1.34 -25.51
N GLU A 229 9.29 -0.19 -25.66
CA GLU A 229 10.03 0.50 -24.62
C GLU A 229 9.52 1.92 -24.44
N ASN A 230 9.31 2.31 -23.17
CA ASN A 230 8.88 3.65 -22.81
C ASN A 230 9.73 4.20 -21.66
N THR A 231 10.33 5.35 -21.91
CA THR A 231 11.06 6.14 -20.91
C THR A 231 10.30 7.43 -20.64
N THR A 232 10.07 7.77 -19.39
CA THR A 232 9.39 8.99 -19.01
C THR A 232 9.97 9.57 -17.72
N THR A 233 10.10 10.90 -17.70
CA THR A 233 10.36 11.68 -16.49
C THR A 233 9.15 12.55 -16.20
N GLY A 234 8.67 12.57 -14.97
CA GLY A 234 7.48 13.31 -14.58
C GLY A 234 7.70 14.20 -13.37
N ILE A 235 7.02 15.33 -13.38
CA ILE A 235 6.91 16.25 -12.25
C ILE A 235 5.46 16.23 -11.79
N GLY A 236 5.22 16.10 -10.48
CA GLY A 236 3.88 15.99 -9.94
C GLY A 236 3.63 16.96 -8.80
N ALA A 237 2.34 17.30 -8.65
CA ALA A 237 1.79 17.97 -7.48
C ALA A 237 0.94 16.97 -6.69
N ILE A 238 0.98 17.07 -5.36
CA ILE A 238 0.30 16.15 -4.44
C ILE A 238 -0.45 16.95 -3.40
N VAL A 239 -1.68 16.52 -3.10
CA VAL A 239 -2.45 16.97 -1.94
C VAL A 239 -2.89 15.73 -1.19
N GLU A 240 -2.62 15.66 0.12
CA GLU A 240 -3.00 14.53 0.97
C GLU A 240 -3.67 15.04 2.25
N TYR A 241 -4.70 14.33 2.69
CA TYR A 241 -5.31 14.48 4.01
C TYR A 241 -5.33 13.11 4.69
N ASP A 242 -4.66 12.98 5.84
CA ASP A 242 -4.45 11.70 6.51
C ASP A 242 -4.71 11.79 8.01
N THR A 243 -5.83 11.22 8.44
CA THR A 243 -6.23 11.11 9.86
C THR A 243 -6.21 9.68 10.36
N ARG A 244 -5.59 8.74 9.61
CA ARG A 244 -5.49 7.35 10.04
C ARG A 244 -4.72 7.24 11.35
N ASP A 245 -5.26 6.42 12.25
CA ASP A 245 -4.64 6.15 13.55
C ASP A 245 -3.36 5.30 13.44
N PHE A 246 -3.24 4.48 12.38
CA PHE A 246 -2.04 3.70 12.08
C PHE A 246 -2.01 3.30 10.61
N ILE A 247 -0.96 3.69 9.88
CA ILE A 247 -0.92 3.56 8.40
C ILE A 247 -1.01 2.11 7.91
N PRO A 248 -0.24 1.11 8.43
CA PRO A 248 -0.26 -0.26 7.89
C PRO A 248 -1.57 -1.03 8.12
N ASN A 249 -2.34 -0.70 9.15
CA ASN A 249 -3.61 -1.35 9.48
C ASN A 249 -4.51 -0.40 10.26
N PRO A 250 -5.17 0.55 9.59
CA PRO A 250 -6.02 1.55 10.24
C PRO A 250 -7.29 0.93 10.81
N TYR A 251 -7.68 1.40 11.99
CA TYR A 251 -8.96 1.06 12.63
C TYR A 251 -9.95 2.20 12.54
N LYS A 252 -9.46 3.43 12.39
CA LYS A 252 -10.27 4.63 12.22
C LYS A 252 -9.50 5.67 11.42
N GLY A 253 -10.24 6.58 10.83
CA GLY A 253 -9.69 7.73 10.12
C GLY A 253 -9.98 7.72 8.63
N LEU A 254 -9.50 8.74 7.97
CA LEU A 254 -9.69 9.02 6.56
C LEU A 254 -8.32 9.25 5.91
N TYR A 255 -8.12 8.74 4.72
CA TYR A 255 -7.00 9.08 3.85
C TYR A 255 -7.52 9.52 2.50
N LEU A 256 -7.25 10.76 2.12
CA LEU A 256 -7.54 11.30 0.81
C LEU A 256 -6.23 11.72 0.17
N SER A 257 -6.01 11.33 -1.08
CA SER A 257 -4.84 11.72 -1.85
C SER A 257 -5.21 12.02 -3.29
N LEU A 258 -4.72 13.13 -3.80
CA LEU A 258 -4.76 13.48 -5.21
C LEU A 258 -3.34 13.80 -5.67
N LYS A 259 -2.86 13.04 -6.64
CA LYS A 259 -1.56 13.23 -7.29
C LYS A 259 -1.78 13.51 -8.76
N GLY A 260 -1.40 14.70 -9.22
CA GLY A 260 -1.28 15.04 -10.63
C GLY A 260 0.18 14.91 -11.06
N THR A 261 0.46 14.27 -12.18
CA THR A 261 1.81 14.14 -12.73
C THR A 261 1.80 14.58 -14.19
N TRP A 262 2.70 15.46 -14.56
CA TRP A 262 2.98 15.86 -15.92
C TRP A 262 4.31 15.28 -16.37
N ARG A 263 4.34 14.68 -17.55
CA ARG A 263 5.51 14.05 -18.16
C ARG A 263 5.79 14.71 -19.50
N PRO A 264 6.53 15.83 -19.50
CA PRO A 264 6.87 16.53 -20.74
C PRO A 264 7.89 15.71 -21.56
N ASP A 265 7.85 15.89 -22.84
CA ASP A 265 8.79 15.28 -23.80
C ASP A 265 10.22 15.81 -23.63
N PHE A 266 10.39 17.12 -23.30
CA PHE A 266 11.71 17.75 -23.13
C PHE A 266 12.50 17.23 -21.91
N LEU A 267 11.90 16.49 -20.98
CA LEU A 267 12.61 15.83 -19.87
C LEU A 267 13.06 14.39 -20.21
N GLY A 268 13.21 14.07 -21.49
CA GLY A 268 13.70 12.76 -21.94
C GLY A 268 12.60 11.70 -22.05
N SER A 269 11.35 12.11 -22.13
CA SER A 269 10.25 11.20 -22.44
C SER A 269 10.29 10.84 -23.93
N ASN A 270 10.21 9.55 -24.25
CA ASN A 270 10.09 9.09 -25.65
C ASN A 270 8.65 9.08 -26.16
N ALA A 271 7.71 9.57 -25.37
CA ALA A 271 6.33 9.80 -25.72
C ALA A 271 6.02 11.30 -25.74
N LYS A 272 4.94 11.70 -26.42
CA LYS A 272 4.43 13.09 -26.35
C LYS A 272 4.13 13.46 -24.90
N SER A 273 4.06 14.75 -24.60
CA SER A 273 3.68 15.24 -23.27
C SER A 273 2.42 14.54 -22.75
N LEU A 274 2.55 13.87 -21.61
CA LEU A 274 1.49 13.10 -20.98
C LEU A 274 1.13 13.72 -19.62
N TRP A 275 -0.12 13.60 -19.22
CA TRP A 275 -0.54 13.84 -17.84
C TRP A 275 -1.16 12.58 -17.24
N GLN A 276 -1.08 12.45 -15.94
CA GLN A 276 -1.73 11.43 -15.16
C GLN A 276 -2.30 12.04 -13.90
N ALA A 277 -3.52 11.66 -13.52
CA ALA A 277 -4.10 11.97 -12.23
C ALA A 277 -4.45 10.68 -11.50
N ILE A 278 -4.03 10.58 -10.24
CA ILE A 278 -4.36 9.46 -9.35
C ILE A 278 -5.11 10.02 -8.16
N PHE A 279 -6.26 9.46 -7.88
CA PHE A 279 -7.09 9.75 -6.73
C PHE A 279 -7.22 8.52 -5.85
N THR A 280 -7.11 8.68 -4.53
CA THR A 280 -7.34 7.64 -3.54
C THR A 280 -8.15 8.23 -2.38
N ALA A 281 -9.23 7.56 -2.01
CA ALA A 281 -10.01 7.88 -0.82
C ALA A 281 -10.26 6.61 -0.03
N ASN A 282 -9.70 6.53 1.17
CA ASN A 282 -9.88 5.41 2.08
C ASN A 282 -10.56 5.90 3.34
N SER A 283 -11.54 5.16 3.83
CA SER A 283 -12.18 5.42 5.11
C SER A 283 -12.19 4.17 5.98
N TYR A 284 -12.04 4.37 7.29
CA TYR A 284 -11.95 3.29 8.27
C TYR A 284 -12.82 3.63 9.47
N HIS A 285 -13.76 2.74 9.78
CA HIS A 285 -14.72 2.92 10.86
C HIS A 285 -14.78 1.67 11.73
N ARG A 286 -14.50 1.82 13.00
CA ARG A 286 -14.76 0.76 13.96
C ARG A 286 -16.27 0.75 14.27
N VAL A 287 -16.94 -0.31 13.84
CA VAL A 287 -18.41 -0.42 13.96
C VAL A 287 -18.84 -1.18 15.22
N TRP A 288 -18.02 -2.13 15.71
CA TRP A 288 -18.18 -2.82 16.98
C TRP A 288 -16.85 -3.36 17.50
N LYS A 289 -16.86 -4.09 18.62
CA LYS A 289 -15.65 -4.67 19.20
C LYS A 289 -15.00 -5.67 18.24
N GLY A 290 -13.80 -5.32 17.76
CA GLY A 290 -13.03 -6.14 16.79
C GLY A 290 -13.51 -6.04 15.34
N GLY A 291 -14.61 -5.31 15.05
CA GLY A 291 -15.13 -5.12 13.71
C GLY A 291 -14.78 -3.74 13.13
N ILE A 292 -14.23 -3.72 11.91
CA ILE A 292 -13.83 -2.50 11.19
C ILE A 292 -14.37 -2.59 9.78
N VAL A 293 -15.08 -1.56 9.34
CA VAL A 293 -15.43 -1.36 7.93
C VAL A 293 -14.38 -0.44 7.32
N ALA A 294 -13.70 -0.94 6.29
CA ALA A 294 -12.74 -0.20 5.49
C ALA A 294 -13.27 -0.06 4.06
N THR A 295 -13.21 1.15 3.51
CA THR A 295 -13.65 1.45 2.14
C THR A 295 -12.53 2.12 1.38
N GLU A 296 -12.30 1.72 0.14
CA GLU A 296 -11.39 2.39 -0.79
C GLU A 296 -12.13 2.75 -2.07
N LEU A 297 -12.05 4.03 -2.47
CA LEU A 297 -12.33 4.50 -3.81
C LEU A 297 -10.99 4.93 -4.44
N TYR A 298 -10.67 4.35 -5.59
CA TYR A 298 -9.44 4.65 -6.32
C TYR A 298 -9.78 4.99 -7.78
N GLY A 299 -9.09 5.99 -8.30
CA GLY A 299 -9.14 6.36 -9.70
C GLY A 299 -7.75 6.66 -10.24
N GLU A 300 -7.49 6.19 -11.45
CA GLU A 300 -6.28 6.49 -12.21
C GLU A 300 -6.71 6.93 -13.62
N PHE A 301 -6.30 8.12 -14.00
CA PHE A 301 -6.70 8.79 -15.22
C PHE A 301 -5.47 9.27 -15.97
N ASN A 302 -5.37 8.89 -17.23
CA ASN A 302 -4.20 9.15 -18.04
C ASN A 302 -4.58 9.95 -19.32
N ALA A 303 -3.61 10.65 -19.89
CA ALA A 303 -3.76 11.34 -21.15
C ALA A 303 -4.13 10.38 -22.28
N SER A 304 -4.84 10.87 -23.30
CA SER A 304 -4.99 10.16 -24.56
C SER A 304 -3.60 9.92 -25.19
N GLY A 305 -3.36 8.73 -25.72
CA GLY A 305 -2.05 8.36 -26.28
C GLY A 305 -1.03 7.88 -25.25
N THR A 306 -1.45 7.65 -24.00
CA THR A 306 -0.60 6.99 -23.00
C THR A 306 -0.14 5.63 -23.50
N PRO A 307 1.20 5.36 -23.50
CA PRO A 307 1.76 4.10 -23.96
C PRO A 307 1.18 2.89 -23.22
N TRP A 308 1.10 1.76 -23.90
CA TRP A 308 0.49 0.54 -23.37
C TRP A 308 1.08 0.07 -22.03
N LEU A 309 2.41 0.24 -21.80
CA LEU A 309 3.09 -0.10 -20.53
C LEU A 309 2.71 0.84 -19.37
N MET A 310 2.09 1.97 -19.66
CA MET A 310 1.73 3.00 -18.67
C MET A 310 0.23 3.12 -18.43
N LYS A 311 -0.58 2.32 -19.11
CA LYS A 311 -2.03 2.28 -18.92
C LYS A 311 -2.39 1.82 -17.51
N ALA A 312 -3.54 2.24 -17.02
CA ALA A 312 -4.11 1.78 -15.76
C ALA A 312 -4.43 0.27 -15.85
N ARG A 313 -3.98 -0.51 -14.86
CA ARG A 313 -4.10 -1.97 -14.82
C ARG A 313 -5.00 -2.39 -13.67
N LEU A 314 -6.09 -3.08 -14.00
CA LEU A 314 -7.02 -3.61 -13.01
C LEU A 314 -6.55 -4.99 -12.55
N GLY A 315 -6.71 -5.28 -11.25
CA GLY A 315 -6.30 -6.56 -10.65
C GLY A 315 -5.14 -6.44 -9.67
N GLY A 316 -4.60 -7.59 -9.28
CA GLY A 316 -3.43 -7.68 -8.41
C GLY A 316 -3.75 -7.94 -6.93
N SER A 317 -2.79 -7.66 -6.07
CA SER A 317 -2.87 -8.07 -4.65
C SER A 317 -3.59 -7.06 -3.73
N LYS A 318 -3.86 -5.86 -4.20
CA LYS A 318 -4.49 -4.78 -3.39
C LYS A 318 -5.92 -4.53 -3.82
N ARG A 319 -6.15 -4.30 -5.11
CA ARG A 319 -7.44 -3.96 -5.70
C ARG A 319 -7.90 -5.07 -6.60
N MET A 320 -9.20 -5.30 -6.69
CA MET A 320 -9.78 -6.30 -7.58
C MET A 320 -9.10 -7.67 -7.44
N ARG A 321 -8.90 -8.11 -6.20
CA ARG A 321 -8.22 -9.37 -5.86
C ARG A 321 -8.93 -10.57 -6.50
N GLY A 322 -8.16 -11.46 -7.12
CA GLY A 322 -8.68 -12.59 -7.90
C GLY A 322 -8.58 -12.38 -9.41
N TYR A 323 -8.49 -11.13 -9.88
CA TYR A 323 -8.11 -10.82 -11.25
C TYR A 323 -6.59 -10.81 -11.40
N TYR A 324 -6.11 -11.26 -12.56
CA TYR A 324 -4.71 -11.05 -12.96
C TYR A 324 -4.48 -9.55 -13.22
N GLU A 325 -3.40 -8.97 -12.68
CA GLU A 325 -3.09 -7.56 -12.87
C GLU A 325 -2.82 -7.25 -14.35
N GLY A 326 -3.60 -6.35 -14.92
CA GLY A 326 -3.47 -5.94 -16.31
C GLY A 326 -4.19 -6.84 -17.32
N GLN A 327 -4.94 -7.89 -16.91
CA GLN A 327 -5.87 -8.57 -17.80
C GLN A 327 -6.85 -7.57 -18.43
N TYR A 328 -7.39 -6.70 -17.59
CA TYR A 328 -8.18 -5.54 -18.00
C TYR A 328 -7.36 -4.29 -17.76
N ASN A 329 -7.05 -3.56 -18.80
CA ASN A 329 -6.26 -2.33 -18.75
C ASN A 329 -6.77 -1.34 -19.80
N ASP A 330 -6.70 -0.05 -19.48
CA ASP A 330 -7.01 1.01 -20.42
C ASP A 330 -6.37 2.33 -19.95
N ASN A 331 -6.66 3.45 -20.61
CA ASN A 331 -6.16 4.75 -20.16
C ASN A 331 -6.60 5.05 -18.74
N ASP A 332 -7.87 4.82 -18.46
CA ASP A 332 -8.50 5.21 -17.20
C ASP A 332 -9.01 3.98 -16.45
N MET A 333 -9.00 4.06 -15.13
CA MET A 333 -9.53 3.03 -14.24
C MET A 333 -10.19 3.69 -13.03
N ILE A 334 -11.31 3.10 -12.60
CA ILE A 334 -11.95 3.41 -11.33
C ILE A 334 -12.29 2.11 -10.60
N THR A 335 -12.03 2.05 -9.30
CA THR A 335 -12.37 0.89 -8.45
C THR A 335 -12.94 1.35 -7.13
N LEU A 336 -13.92 0.62 -6.64
CA LEU A 336 -14.50 0.77 -5.31
C LEU A 336 -14.48 -0.58 -4.62
N GLN A 337 -13.99 -0.64 -3.38
CA GLN A 337 -14.05 -1.84 -2.57
C GLN A 337 -14.38 -1.51 -1.11
N VAL A 338 -15.11 -2.40 -0.47
CA VAL A 338 -15.49 -2.33 0.94
C VAL A 338 -15.10 -3.63 1.61
N GLU A 339 -14.43 -3.55 2.75
CA GLU A 339 -14.00 -4.69 3.56
C GLU A 339 -14.62 -4.59 4.95
N LEU A 340 -15.14 -5.71 5.43
CA LEU A 340 -15.42 -5.93 6.83
C LEU A 340 -14.29 -6.79 7.41
N ARG A 341 -13.49 -6.18 8.26
CA ARG A 341 -12.38 -6.82 8.99
C ARG A 341 -12.87 -7.16 10.39
N GLN A 342 -12.82 -8.44 10.77
CA GLN A 342 -13.26 -8.91 12.08
C GLN A 342 -12.12 -9.62 12.80
N ASN A 343 -11.73 -9.14 13.97
CA ASN A 343 -10.93 -9.91 14.90
C ASN A 343 -11.80 -10.98 15.56
N ILE A 344 -11.43 -12.26 15.44
CA ILE A 344 -12.20 -13.40 15.95
C ILE A 344 -11.69 -13.81 17.32
N TRP A 345 -10.38 -14.01 17.42
CA TRP A 345 -9.79 -14.51 18.66
C TRP A 345 -8.31 -14.12 18.76
N ARG A 346 -7.93 -13.40 19.84
CA ARG A 346 -6.56 -12.93 20.08
C ARG A 346 -5.96 -12.25 18.83
N ARG A 347 -5.04 -12.94 18.13
CA ARG A 347 -4.30 -12.47 16.96
C ARG A 347 -4.87 -12.98 15.63
N ILE A 348 -6.01 -13.68 15.68
CA ILE A 348 -6.65 -14.27 14.49
C ILE A 348 -7.89 -13.46 14.13
N GLY A 349 -7.99 -13.08 12.88
CA GLY A 349 -9.12 -12.37 12.31
C GLY A 349 -9.51 -12.92 10.94
N CYS A 350 -10.63 -12.46 10.44
CA CYS A 350 -11.10 -12.71 9.08
C CYS A 350 -11.51 -11.40 8.41
N VAL A 351 -11.60 -11.46 7.11
CA VAL A 351 -12.06 -10.36 6.26
C VAL A 351 -13.03 -10.91 5.23
N VAL A 352 -14.11 -10.17 4.98
CA VAL A 352 -14.95 -10.35 3.80
C VAL A 352 -14.96 -9.03 3.05
N TRP A 353 -14.96 -9.07 1.73
CA TRP A 353 -15.02 -7.86 0.94
C TRP A 353 -15.89 -8.01 -0.29
N GLY A 354 -16.37 -6.89 -0.76
CA GLY A 354 -17.03 -6.73 -2.05
C GLY A 354 -16.56 -5.43 -2.72
N GLY A 355 -16.60 -5.42 -4.03
CA GLY A 355 -16.19 -4.26 -4.81
C GLY A 355 -16.50 -4.40 -6.29
N ALA A 356 -16.16 -3.36 -7.01
CA ALA A 356 -16.29 -3.30 -8.46
C ALA A 356 -15.20 -2.42 -9.05
N GLY A 357 -14.84 -2.69 -10.30
CA GLY A 357 -13.88 -1.89 -11.05
C GLY A 357 -14.21 -1.83 -12.53
N ASN A 358 -13.77 -0.75 -13.16
CA ASN A 358 -13.97 -0.53 -14.58
C ASN A 358 -12.71 0.09 -15.18
N VAL A 359 -12.38 -0.31 -16.41
CA VAL A 359 -11.34 0.30 -17.24
C VAL A 359 -11.96 0.86 -18.50
N PHE A 360 -11.54 2.03 -18.92
CA PHE A 360 -12.14 2.72 -20.05
C PHE A 360 -11.14 3.67 -20.73
N PRO A 361 -11.30 3.95 -22.06
CA PRO A 361 -10.35 4.79 -22.79
C PRO A 361 -10.51 6.29 -22.50
N SER A 362 -11.70 6.74 -22.05
CA SER A 362 -12.01 8.10 -21.61
C SER A 362 -13.37 8.12 -20.91
N PHE A 363 -13.66 9.18 -20.12
CA PHE A 363 -14.95 9.32 -19.44
C PHE A 363 -16.15 9.28 -20.38
N GLU A 364 -16.02 9.80 -21.60
CA GLU A 364 -17.10 9.78 -22.62
C GLU A 364 -17.41 8.36 -23.09
N LYS A 365 -16.43 7.45 -23.02
CA LYS A 365 -16.54 6.06 -23.44
C LYS A 365 -16.74 5.09 -22.27
N PHE A 366 -17.03 5.63 -21.07
CA PHE A 366 -17.36 4.80 -19.93
C PHE A 366 -18.65 4.01 -20.17
N LYS A 367 -18.63 2.71 -19.88
CA LYS A 367 -19.79 1.83 -20.03
C LYS A 367 -20.01 1.05 -18.74
N TRP A 368 -21.18 1.20 -18.12
CA TRP A 368 -21.57 0.47 -16.92
C TRP A 368 -21.54 -1.06 -17.13
N GLY A 369 -21.89 -1.54 -18.33
CA GLY A 369 -21.85 -2.98 -18.67
C GLY A 369 -20.43 -3.60 -18.68
N TYR A 370 -19.38 -2.79 -18.60
CA TYR A 370 -17.98 -3.22 -18.51
C TYR A 370 -17.48 -3.24 -17.06
N THR A 371 -18.34 -2.93 -16.11
CA THR A 371 -17.98 -2.99 -14.69
C THR A 371 -17.83 -4.43 -14.24
N LEU A 372 -16.67 -4.72 -13.65
CA LEU A 372 -16.26 -6.04 -13.20
C LEU A 372 -16.51 -6.14 -11.68
N PRO A 373 -17.25 -7.16 -11.21
CA PRO A 373 -17.44 -7.40 -9.79
C PRO A 373 -16.20 -8.02 -9.15
N ASN A 374 -15.98 -7.76 -7.87
CA ASN A 374 -14.96 -8.41 -7.07
C ASN A 374 -15.50 -8.68 -5.66
N TYR A 375 -15.28 -9.89 -5.15
CA TYR A 375 -15.62 -10.24 -3.77
C TYR A 375 -14.72 -11.36 -3.28
N GLY A 376 -14.68 -11.58 -1.99
CA GLY A 376 -13.87 -12.65 -1.44
C GLY A 376 -13.85 -12.70 0.08
N ILE A 377 -13.05 -13.64 0.56
CA ILE A 377 -12.82 -13.90 1.98
C ILE A 377 -11.34 -14.01 2.27
N GLY A 378 -10.94 -13.67 3.48
CA GLY A 378 -9.55 -13.79 3.89
C GLY A 378 -9.38 -14.05 5.38
N LEU A 379 -8.25 -14.65 5.70
CA LEU A 379 -7.78 -14.83 7.06
C LEU A 379 -6.69 -13.82 7.39
N ARG A 380 -6.62 -13.46 8.65
CA ARG A 380 -5.62 -12.54 9.19
C ARG A 380 -4.96 -13.15 10.40
N TRP A 381 -3.64 -13.07 10.42
CA TRP A 381 -2.84 -13.40 11.59
C TRP A 381 -1.95 -12.22 11.95
N GLU A 382 -2.25 -11.58 13.07
CA GLU A 382 -1.44 -10.49 13.62
C GLU A 382 -0.16 -11.07 14.24
N PHE A 383 0.91 -11.16 13.47
CA PHE A 383 2.18 -11.67 13.96
C PHE A 383 2.98 -10.61 14.74
N LYS A 384 2.80 -9.33 14.41
CA LYS A 384 3.30 -8.16 15.15
C LYS A 384 2.12 -7.20 15.35
N LYS A 385 2.15 -6.39 16.42
CA LYS A 385 1.04 -5.46 16.74
C LYS A 385 0.65 -4.65 15.50
N ARG A 386 -0.60 -4.83 15.04
CA ARG A 386 -1.20 -4.18 13.88
C ARG A 386 -0.48 -4.46 12.54
N ILE A 387 0.29 -5.53 12.46
CA ILE A 387 0.87 -6.02 11.22
C ILE A 387 0.39 -7.45 11.01
N ASN A 388 -0.37 -7.65 9.95
CA ASN A 388 -1.02 -8.91 9.64
C ASN A 388 -0.32 -9.66 8.53
N ILE A 389 -0.20 -10.97 8.67
CA ILE A 389 -0.13 -11.88 7.55
C ILE A 389 -1.55 -12.08 7.07
N ARG A 390 -1.78 -11.93 5.78
CA ARG A 390 -3.08 -12.13 5.16
C ARG A 390 -3.06 -13.25 4.14
N VAL A 391 -4.13 -14.03 4.16
CA VAL A 391 -4.43 -15.07 3.19
C VAL A 391 -5.81 -14.75 2.63
N ASP A 392 -5.87 -14.41 1.37
CA ASP A 392 -7.10 -13.99 0.70
C ASP A 392 -7.44 -14.96 -0.44
N TYR A 393 -8.73 -15.19 -0.64
CA TYR A 393 -9.25 -15.85 -1.83
C TYR A 393 -10.31 -14.95 -2.47
N GLY A 394 -9.95 -14.37 -3.62
CA GLY A 394 -10.79 -13.43 -4.35
C GLY A 394 -11.47 -14.06 -5.54
N PHE A 395 -12.68 -13.59 -5.82
CA PHE A 395 -13.51 -14.00 -6.95
C PHE A 395 -13.81 -12.77 -7.83
N GLY A 396 -13.81 -12.98 -9.12
CA GLY A 396 -14.20 -12.03 -10.14
C GLY A 396 -15.03 -12.69 -11.25
N LYS A 397 -15.34 -11.94 -12.31
CA LYS A 397 -16.05 -12.48 -13.45
C LYS A 397 -15.15 -13.50 -14.18
N HIS A 398 -15.56 -14.78 -14.15
CA HIS A 398 -14.83 -15.91 -14.76
C HIS A 398 -13.37 -16.08 -14.27
N THR A 399 -13.07 -15.62 -13.06
CA THR A 399 -11.71 -15.71 -12.49
C THR A 399 -11.76 -15.79 -10.99
N SER A 400 -10.74 -16.42 -10.40
CA SER A 400 -10.50 -16.40 -8.97
C SER A 400 -8.99 -16.48 -8.70
N GLY A 401 -8.56 -16.13 -7.50
CA GLY A 401 -7.16 -16.19 -7.15
C GLY A 401 -6.92 -16.23 -5.66
N PHE A 402 -5.91 -17.02 -5.30
CA PHE A 402 -5.36 -17.07 -3.96
C PHE A 402 -4.25 -16.02 -3.84
N LEU A 403 -4.16 -15.39 -2.68
CA LEU A 403 -3.17 -14.36 -2.36
C LEU A 403 -2.64 -14.59 -0.95
N PHE A 404 -1.34 -14.54 -0.82
CA PHE A 404 -0.66 -14.54 0.46
C PHE A 404 0.26 -13.31 0.53
N ASN A 405 0.10 -12.47 1.55
CA ASN A 405 0.84 -11.21 1.64
C ASN A 405 0.96 -10.74 3.10
N ILE A 406 1.73 -9.69 3.33
CA ILE A 406 1.87 -8.99 4.61
C ILE A 406 1.18 -7.63 4.50
N ASN A 407 0.64 -7.13 5.61
CA ASN A 407 -0.20 -5.95 5.76
C ASN A 407 -1.59 -6.09 5.14
N GLU A 408 -2.45 -5.10 5.38
CA GLU A 408 -3.78 -5.04 4.78
C GLU A 408 -3.71 -4.63 3.29
N ALA A 409 -4.83 -4.79 2.58
CA ALA A 409 -4.89 -4.46 1.16
C ALA A 409 -4.80 -2.95 0.92
N PHE A 410 -5.41 -2.14 1.82
CA PHE A 410 -5.42 -0.68 1.80
C PHE A 410 -5.66 -0.10 3.18
#